data_90c9688a1aa4a6d1682267f7aa0fc694
#
_entry.id   90c9688a1aa4a6d1682267f7aa0fc694
#
_cell.length_a   1.000
_cell.length_b   1.000
_cell.length_c   1.000
_cell.angle_alpha   90.00
_cell.angle_beta   90.00
_cell.angle_gamma   90.00
#
_symmetry.space_group_name_H-M   'P 1'
#
loop_
_entity.id
_entity.type
_entity.pdbx_description
1 polymer ?
#
loop_
_entity_poly.entity_id
_entity_poly.type
_entity_poly.pdbx_seq_one_letter_code
_entity_poly.pdbx_strand_id
1 'polypeptide(L)'
;MKKNVLFLMLSSLLLLSVSCTTDSTEFDEGKWGGGSDEEGGSQPNPTVPEESDDLLNFTIAFDESDRTTYGSMSETVVTDENDANYDDFIENSSFTSVVTVSYDGATATVSNEVDGVSVSQNGAHIVVNSTVKGIEYVLKGATTDGSFKVYSEKKFKLSLSGTSIHNPVGAAINIQSSKRVFVVCAEGTTNTLTDGTSYTLTDGEDMKSCFFSEGQLIFSGSGSLSVTGNYKHAIVSDEYIRLRSGCNISVPSAVKDGIHTNDAVIIGGGVLN
;
A
#
# COMPACT_ATOMS: atom_id res chain seq x y z
N MET A 1 -44.95 43.03 -1.66
CA MET A 1 -45.59 41.71 -1.50
C MET A 1 -45.06 40.78 -2.57
N LYS A 2 -44.13 39.91 -2.26
CA LYS A 2 -43.69 38.78 -3.11
C LYS A 2 -43.71 37.53 -2.25
N LYS A 3 -44.52 36.55 -2.64
CA LYS A 3 -44.75 35.30 -1.94
C LYS A 3 -43.58 34.34 -2.24
N ASN A 4 -42.90 33.85 -1.21
CA ASN A 4 -41.98 32.74 -1.31
C ASN A 4 -42.76 31.43 -1.40
N VAL A 5 -42.54 30.67 -2.46
CA VAL A 5 -43.02 29.30 -2.59
C VAL A 5 -41.88 28.40 -2.21
N LEU A 6 -42.03 27.70 -1.08
CA LEU A 6 -41.12 26.68 -0.59
C LEU A 6 -41.47 25.34 -1.28
N PHE A 7 -40.58 24.82 -2.12
CA PHE A 7 -40.75 23.52 -2.75
C PHE A 7 -40.08 22.46 -1.86
N LEU A 8 -40.88 21.67 -1.14
CA LEU A 8 -40.43 20.49 -0.44
C LEU A 8 -40.33 19.33 -1.44
N MET A 9 -39.11 18.93 -1.79
CA MET A 9 -38.84 17.66 -2.47
C MET A 9 -38.71 16.56 -1.43
N LEU A 10 -39.69 15.69 -1.34
CA LEU A 10 -39.70 14.48 -0.57
C LEU A 10 -38.96 13.40 -1.37
N SER A 11 -37.68 13.16 -1.06
CA SER A 11 -36.93 12.05 -1.64
C SER A 11 -37.20 10.79 -0.81
N SER A 12 -37.98 9.86 -1.37
CA SER A 12 -38.17 8.51 -0.82
C SER A 12 -36.94 7.67 -1.08
N LEU A 13 -36.12 7.46 -0.04
CA LEU A 13 -35.02 6.55 -0.04
C LEU A 13 -35.51 5.10 0.12
N LEU A 14 -35.52 4.34 -0.97
CA LEU A 14 -35.83 2.92 -0.96
C LEU A 14 -34.59 2.14 -0.47
N LEU A 15 -34.58 1.74 0.80
CA LEU A 15 -33.57 0.85 1.37
C LEU A 15 -33.84 -0.59 0.91
N LEU A 16 -33.10 -1.07 -0.06
CA LEU A 16 -33.00 -2.50 -0.36
C LEU A 16 -31.96 -3.11 0.58
N SER A 17 -32.43 -3.76 1.63
CA SER A 17 -31.60 -4.61 2.48
C SER A 17 -31.34 -5.94 1.76
N VAL A 18 -30.15 -6.11 1.21
CA VAL A 18 -29.64 -7.42 0.83
C VAL A 18 -29.13 -8.10 2.09
N SER A 19 -29.89 -9.06 2.60
CA SER A 19 -29.47 -9.95 3.67
C SER A 19 -28.53 -10.99 3.07
N CYS A 20 -27.23 -10.87 3.32
CA CYS A 20 -26.30 -11.99 3.19
C CYS A 20 -26.48 -12.88 4.42
N THR A 21 -27.12 -14.03 4.26
CA THR A 21 -27.07 -15.09 5.24
C THR A 21 -25.70 -15.75 5.19
N THR A 22 -24.85 -15.46 6.17
CA THR A 22 -23.67 -16.26 6.46
C THR A 22 -24.14 -17.58 7.04
N ASP A 23 -24.03 -18.63 6.25
CA ASP A 23 -24.20 -20.00 6.74
C ASP A 23 -22.92 -20.37 7.53
N SER A 24 -22.99 -20.14 8.82
CA SER A 24 -21.99 -20.64 9.77
C SER A 24 -22.36 -22.08 10.12
N THR A 25 -21.74 -23.06 9.47
CA THR A 25 -21.74 -24.41 9.95
C THR A 25 -20.90 -24.47 11.22
N GLU A 26 -21.54 -24.32 12.36
CA GLU A 26 -20.99 -24.72 13.67
C GLU A 26 -20.70 -26.21 13.62
N PHE A 27 -19.43 -26.56 13.79
CA PHE A 27 -19.02 -27.91 14.11
C PHE A 27 -19.39 -28.17 15.58
N ASP A 28 -20.45 -28.95 15.80
CA ASP A 28 -20.89 -29.37 17.14
C ASP A 28 -19.93 -30.47 17.63
N GLU A 29 -18.99 -30.11 18.51
CA GLU A 29 -18.25 -31.07 19.34
C GLU A 29 -19.11 -31.46 20.55
N GLY A 30 -19.85 -32.53 20.42
CA GLY A 30 -20.42 -33.05 21.67
C GLY A 30 -21.49 -34.09 21.53
N LYS A 31 -21.13 -35.27 21.85
CA LYS A 31 -21.86 -36.36 22.55
C LYS A 31 -21.71 -37.72 21.90
N TRP A 32 -20.68 -38.40 22.27
CA TRP A 32 -20.74 -39.86 22.34
C TRP A 32 -21.08 -40.25 23.78
N GLY A 33 -22.36 -40.46 24.04
CA GLY A 33 -22.87 -41.10 25.24
C GLY A 33 -23.16 -42.57 24.96
N GLY A 34 -22.63 -43.43 25.77
CA GLY A 34 -22.72 -44.87 25.61
C GLY A 34 -24.14 -45.43 25.78
N GLY A 35 -24.38 -46.54 25.13
CA GLY A 35 -25.55 -47.43 25.28
C GLY A 35 -25.15 -48.81 24.85
N SER A 36 -25.30 -49.72 25.78
CA SER A 36 -24.91 -51.12 25.81
C SER A 36 -25.70 -52.01 24.86
N ASP A 37 -24.98 -53.08 24.40
CA ASP A 37 -25.44 -54.46 24.13
C ASP A 37 -26.52 -54.72 23.07
N GLU A 38 -26.17 -55.40 21.99
CA GLU A 38 -26.46 -56.81 21.70
C GLU A 38 -26.03 -57.24 20.28
N GLU A 39 -25.32 -58.34 20.29
CA GLU A 39 -25.21 -59.45 19.33
C GLU A 39 -25.25 -59.25 17.80
N GLY A 40 -24.15 -59.68 17.18
CA GLY A 40 -24.23 -60.68 16.12
C GLY A 40 -24.27 -60.15 14.68
N GLY A 41 -23.11 -60.02 14.10
CA GLY A 41 -22.99 -59.91 12.65
C GLY A 41 -21.61 -59.42 12.22
N SER A 42 -20.68 -60.32 11.98
CA SER A 42 -19.39 -60.00 11.38
C SER A 42 -19.59 -59.50 9.96
N GLN A 43 -19.67 -58.19 9.81
CA GLN A 43 -19.41 -57.55 8.51
C GLN A 43 -17.90 -57.39 8.34
N PRO A 44 -17.33 -57.69 7.17
CA PRO A 44 -15.94 -57.44 6.93
C PRO A 44 -15.71 -55.93 7.05
N ASN A 45 -14.77 -55.55 7.94
CA ASN A 45 -14.24 -54.23 8.09
C ASN A 45 -13.83 -53.71 6.70
N PRO A 46 -14.37 -52.57 6.21
CA PRO A 46 -13.87 -52.00 4.99
C PRO A 46 -12.37 -51.74 5.19
N THR A 47 -11.54 -52.41 4.42
CA THR A 47 -10.12 -52.10 4.32
C THR A 47 -10.03 -50.65 3.87
N VAL A 48 -9.62 -49.79 4.80
CA VAL A 48 -9.15 -48.43 4.45
C VAL A 48 -8.04 -48.66 3.41
N PRO A 49 -8.15 -48.10 2.21
CA PRO A 49 -7.04 -48.14 1.28
C PRO A 49 -5.83 -47.56 2.01
N GLU A 50 -4.71 -48.28 2.05
CA GLU A 50 -3.44 -47.68 2.47
C GLU A 50 -3.27 -46.43 1.60
N GLU A 51 -3.27 -45.24 2.25
CA GLU A 51 -2.88 -44.02 1.59
C GLU A 51 -1.49 -44.28 1.01
N SER A 52 -1.40 -44.40 -0.30
CA SER A 52 -0.12 -44.48 -0.95
C SER A 52 0.59 -43.14 -0.71
N ASP A 53 1.74 -43.18 -0.08
CA ASP A 53 2.65 -42.03 0.12
C ASP A 53 3.07 -41.35 -1.20
N ASP A 54 2.58 -41.86 -2.34
CA ASP A 54 2.85 -41.33 -3.68
C ASP A 54 2.16 -40.00 -4.02
N LEU A 55 1.20 -39.54 -3.21
CA LEU A 55 0.49 -38.28 -3.47
C LEU A 55 1.20 -37.03 -2.94
N LEU A 56 2.29 -37.19 -2.17
CA LEU A 56 3.02 -36.07 -1.58
C LEU A 56 4.34 -35.71 -2.27
N ASN A 57 4.70 -36.43 -3.31
CA ASN A 57 5.95 -36.20 -4.06
C ASN A 57 5.72 -35.54 -5.43
N PHE A 58 4.89 -34.49 -5.52
CA PHE A 58 4.96 -33.67 -6.71
C PHE A 58 5.98 -32.54 -6.48
N THR A 59 7.01 -32.54 -7.31
CA THR A 59 7.94 -31.41 -7.37
C THR A 59 7.35 -30.39 -8.32
N ILE A 60 6.97 -29.22 -7.81
CA ILE A 60 6.67 -28.07 -8.66
C ILE A 60 8.01 -27.58 -9.20
N ALA A 61 8.35 -27.99 -10.40
CA ALA A 61 9.48 -27.41 -11.12
C ALA A 61 8.99 -26.07 -11.71
N PHE A 62 9.49 -24.97 -11.20
CA PHE A 62 9.38 -23.69 -11.88
C PHE A 62 10.42 -23.69 -13.01
N ASP A 63 9.98 -23.53 -14.25
CA ASP A 63 10.89 -23.29 -15.35
C ASP A 63 11.43 -21.86 -15.21
N GLU A 64 12.68 -21.73 -14.76
CA GLU A 64 13.34 -20.43 -14.64
C GLU A 64 13.55 -19.74 -16.00
N SER A 65 13.43 -20.46 -17.11
CA SER A 65 13.51 -19.87 -18.45
C SER A 65 12.36 -18.91 -18.74
N ASP A 66 11.20 -19.13 -18.14
CA ASP A 66 10.06 -18.21 -18.26
C ASP A 66 10.23 -16.90 -17.50
N ARG A 67 11.12 -16.84 -16.49
CA ARG A 67 11.42 -15.60 -15.76
C ARG A 67 12.12 -14.55 -16.61
N THR A 68 12.88 -14.97 -17.61
CA THR A 68 13.61 -14.03 -18.49
C THR A 68 12.71 -13.33 -19.49
N THR A 69 11.51 -13.82 -19.73
CA THR A 69 10.58 -13.27 -20.72
C THR A 69 9.78 -12.07 -20.18
N TYR A 70 9.63 -11.96 -18.85
CA TYR A 70 8.87 -10.87 -18.21
C TYR A 70 9.74 -9.63 -17.89
N GLY A 71 11.05 -9.71 -17.98
CA GLY A 71 12.00 -8.66 -17.58
C GLY A 71 12.13 -7.48 -18.55
N SER A 72 11.47 -7.49 -19.71
CA SER A 72 11.64 -6.44 -20.74
C SER A 72 10.35 -5.70 -21.12
N MET A 73 9.31 -5.77 -20.31
CA MET A 73 8.10 -4.98 -20.57
C MET A 73 8.40 -3.50 -20.33
N SER A 74 8.53 -2.75 -21.43
CA SER A 74 8.54 -1.29 -21.37
C SER A 74 7.11 -0.79 -21.57
N GLU A 75 6.62 -0.07 -20.56
CA GLU A 75 5.31 0.56 -20.61
C GLU A 75 5.35 1.77 -21.54
N THR A 76 4.41 1.85 -22.48
CA THR A 76 4.25 3.04 -23.33
C THR A 76 3.44 4.09 -22.57
N VAL A 77 3.91 5.34 -22.60
CA VAL A 77 3.18 6.46 -22.00
C VAL A 77 1.84 6.64 -22.72
N VAL A 78 0.76 6.62 -21.95
CA VAL A 78 -0.57 6.94 -22.45
C VAL A 78 -0.70 8.44 -22.61
N THR A 79 -1.00 8.92 -23.81
CA THR A 79 -1.12 10.35 -24.13
C THR A 79 -2.55 10.79 -24.47
N ASP A 80 -3.49 9.86 -24.57
CA ASP A 80 -4.91 10.17 -24.76
C ASP A 80 -5.54 10.54 -23.41
N GLU A 81 -6.00 11.78 -23.29
CA GLU A 81 -6.66 12.30 -22.07
C GLU A 81 -7.94 11.56 -21.69
N ASN A 82 -8.53 10.81 -22.62
CA ASN A 82 -9.74 10.01 -22.38
C ASN A 82 -9.42 8.59 -21.91
N ASP A 83 -8.16 8.16 -21.93
CA ASP A 83 -7.76 6.85 -21.41
C ASP A 83 -7.80 6.87 -19.88
N ALA A 84 -8.36 5.83 -19.29
CA ALA A 84 -8.48 5.68 -17.84
C ALA A 84 -7.14 5.70 -17.10
N ASN A 85 -6.04 5.35 -17.79
CA ASN A 85 -4.69 5.35 -17.21
C ASN A 85 -3.93 6.65 -17.47
N TYR A 86 -4.48 7.63 -18.20
CA TYR A 86 -3.78 8.88 -18.55
C TYR A 86 -3.13 9.55 -17.35
N ASP A 87 -3.87 9.63 -16.25
CA ASP A 87 -3.42 10.28 -15.02
C ASP A 87 -2.36 9.48 -14.22
N ASP A 88 -2.08 8.23 -14.58
CA ASP A 88 -1.02 7.43 -13.96
C ASP A 88 0.37 7.71 -14.53
N PHE A 89 0.43 8.47 -15.61
CA PHE A 89 1.68 8.82 -16.26
C PHE A 89 2.14 10.19 -15.77
N ILE A 90 3.27 10.20 -15.03
CA ILE A 90 3.86 11.42 -14.47
C ILE A 90 4.18 12.43 -15.58
N GLU A 91 4.44 11.95 -16.79
CA GLU A 91 4.70 12.74 -17.98
C GLU A 91 3.52 13.64 -18.37
N ASN A 92 2.31 13.28 -17.97
CA ASN A 92 1.08 14.05 -18.15
C ASN A 92 0.82 15.05 -17.01
N SER A 93 1.78 15.24 -16.13
CA SER A 93 1.66 16.13 -14.97
C SER A 93 2.88 17.04 -14.87
N SER A 94 2.70 18.23 -14.28
CA SER A 94 3.78 19.17 -14.06
C SER A 94 3.94 19.47 -12.57
N PHE A 95 5.20 19.41 -12.09
CA PHE A 95 5.58 19.66 -10.71
C PHE A 95 6.71 20.69 -10.69
N THR A 96 6.35 21.96 -10.51
CA THR A 96 7.28 23.11 -10.63
C THR A 96 7.63 23.73 -9.29
N SER A 97 6.82 23.47 -8.25
CA SER A 97 7.08 23.94 -6.89
C SER A 97 7.77 22.83 -6.11
N VAL A 98 8.88 23.12 -5.45
CA VAL A 98 9.70 22.11 -4.78
C VAL A 98 9.85 22.42 -3.30
N VAL A 99 9.60 21.42 -2.47
CA VAL A 99 9.93 21.41 -1.04
C VAL A 99 10.94 20.30 -0.79
N THR A 100 12.08 20.63 -0.20
CA THR A 100 13.14 19.66 0.08
C THR A 100 13.24 19.39 1.56
N VAL A 101 13.25 18.12 1.94
CA VAL A 101 13.53 17.62 3.30
C VAL A 101 14.86 16.89 3.27
N SER A 102 15.82 17.40 4.04
CA SER A 102 17.16 16.81 4.17
C SER A 102 17.33 16.28 5.58
N TYR A 103 17.29 14.95 5.74
CA TYR A 103 17.50 14.28 7.02
C TYR A 103 18.99 14.24 7.37
N ASP A 104 19.28 14.52 8.64
CA ASP A 104 20.65 14.44 9.21
C ASP A 104 20.59 13.93 10.65
N GLY A 105 20.64 12.62 10.81
CA GLY A 105 20.54 11.94 12.09
C GLY A 105 19.22 12.24 12.82
N ALA A 106 19.29 12.93 13.97
CA ALA A 106 18.12 13.21 14.81
C ALA A 106 17.31 14.43 14.35
N THR A 107 17.72 15.10 13.28
CA THR A 107 17.07 16.34 12.79
C THR A 107 16.85 16.29 11.27
N ALA A 108 16.10 17.25 10.76
CA ALA A 108 15.99 17.49 9.34
C ALA A 108 16.04 18.99 9.06
N THR A 109 16.48 19.37 7.87
CA THR A 109 16.35 20.71 7.34
C THR A 109 15.30 20.71 6.25
N VAL A 110 14.33 21.63 6.35
CA VAL A 110 13.28 21.79 5.35
C VAL A 110 13.49 23.10 4.61
N SER A 111 13.66 23.03 3.28
CA SER A 111 13.61 24.20 2.41
C SER A 111 12.21 24.25 1.78
N ASN A 112 11.42 25.22 2.22
CA ASN A 112 10.06 25.47 1.75
C ASN A 112 9.85 26.98 1.56
N GLU A 113 9.75 27.40 0.31
CA GLU A 113 9.42 28.77 -0.09
C GLU A 113 8.08 28.82 -0.85
N VAL A 114 7.26 27.76 -0.72
CA VAL A 114 6.01 27.61 -1.47
C VAL A 114 4.84 28.13 -0.63
N ASP A 115 4.20 29.18 -1.09
CA ASP A 115 2.97 29.70 -0.47
C ASP A 115 1.86 28.63 -0.50
N GLY A 116 1.14 28.46 0.62
CA GLY A 116 0.11 27.43 0.75
C GLY A 116 0.62 26.04 1.17
N VAL A 117 1.92 25.96 1.48
CA VAL A 117 2.51 24.77 2.13
C VAL A 117 2.96 25.17 3.53
N SER A 118 2.44 24.49 4.54
CA SER A 118 2.89 24.62 5.93
C SER A 118 3.62 23.37 6.38
N VAL A 119 4.68 23.55 7.13
CA VAL A 119 5.50 22.46 7.65
C VAL A 119 5.60 22.61 9.17
N SER A 120 5.31 21.53 9.89
CA SER A 120 5.67 21.38 11.29
C SER A 120 6.74 20.31 11.45
N GLN A 121 7.64 20.52 12.41
CA GLN A 121 8.80 19.68 12.60
C GLN A 121 9.05 19.41 14.07
N ASN A 122 9.35 18.14 14.39
CA ASN A 122 9.85 17.73 15.69
C ASN A 122 11.03 16.78 15.48
N GLY A 123 12.26 17.27 15.67
CA GLY A 123 13.47 16.52 15.30
C GLY A 123 13.50 16.22 13.81
N ALA A 124 13.53 14.94 13.46
CA ALA A 124 13.44 14.47 12.07
C ALA A 124 12.00 14.01 11.68
N HIS A 125 11.00 14.23 12.52
CA HIS A 125 9.60 14.01 12.16
C HIS A 125 9.03 15.24 11.48
N ILE A 126 8.66 15.11 10.22
CA ILE A 126 8.17 16.20 9.37
C ILE A 126 6.69 15.96 9.05
N VAL A 127 5.87 16.98 9.27
CA VAL A 127 4.46 16.99 8.88
C VAL A 127 4.20 18.17 7.94
N VAL A 128 3.64 17.87 6.78
CA VAL A 128 3.34 18.84 5.72
C VAL A 128 1.84 18.94 5.53
N ASN A 129 1.31 20.15 5.42
CA ASN A 129 -0.04 20.42 4.95
C ASN A 129 0.02 21.29 3.71
N SER A 130 -0.66 20.86 2.63
CA SER A 130 -0.63 21.55 1.34
C SER A 130 -1.98 21.58 0.65
N THR A 131 -2.33 22.74 0.11
CA THR A 131 -3.45 22.93 -0.83
C THR A 131 -2.97 23.19 -2.25
N VAL A 132 -1.66 23.13 -2.49
CA VAL A 132 -0.97 23.58 -3.71
C VAL A 132 -0.96 22.48 -4.76
N LYS A 133 -1.19 22.87 -6.03
CA LYS A 133 -1.02 21.99 -7.21
C LYS A 133 0.44 22.00 -7.70
N GLY A 134 0.86 20.90 -8.31
CA GLY A 134 2.15 20.83 -9.01
C GLY A 134 3.34 20.92 -8.08
N ILE A 135 3.21 20.34 -6.87
CA ILE A 135 4.29 20.32 -5.88
C ILE A 135 5.07 19.00 -5.95
N GLU A 136 6.37 19.11 -5.79
CA GLU A 136 7.30 18.01 -5.58
C GLU A 136 7.90 18.10 -4.18
N TYR A 137 7.81 17.02 -3.42
CA TYR A 137 8.56 16.82 -2.17
C TYR A 137 9.79 15.97 -2.48
N VAL A 138 10.98 16.51 -2.19
CA VAL A 138 12.25 15.79 -2.35
C VAL A 138 12.74 15.39 -0.98
N LEU A 139 12.83 14.08 -0.73
CA LEU A 139 13.42 13.54 0.50
C LEU A 139 14.84 13.05 0.21
N LYS A 140 15.77 13.36 1.11
CA LYS A 140 17.17 12.90 1.03
C LYS A 140 17.82 12.82 2.40
N GLY A 141 18.94 12.09 2.49
CA GLY A 141 19.69 11.92 3.73
C GLY A 141 19.12 10.82 4.63
N ALA A 142 19.59 10.73 5.86
CA ALA A 142 19.31 9.60 6.73
C ALA A 142 18.89 10.01 8.14
N THR A 143 17.94 9.25 8.70
CA THR A 143 17.50 9.35 10.09
C THR A 143 17.16 7.98 10.65
N THR A 144 17.45 7.77 11.94
CA THR A 144 17.08 6.57 12.70
C THR A 144 15.88 6.78 13.61
N ASP A 145 15.37 8.02 13.67
CA ASP A 145 14.17 8.40 14.42
C ASP A 145 13.51 9.59 13.72
N GLY A 146 12.72 9.33 12.69
CA GLY A 146 12.07 10.35 11.91
C GLY A 146 11.00 9.81 10.99
N SER A 147 10.26 10.71 10.35
CA SER A 147 9.17 10.38 9.45
C SER A 147 8.86 11.51 8.48
N PHE A 148 8.15 11.18 7.42
CA PHE A 148 7.50 12.14 6.53
C PHE A 148 6.01 11.89 6.49
N LYS A 149 5.21 12.82 7.01
CA LYS A 149 3.75 12.78 6.94
C LYS A 149 3.27 13.95 6.08
N VAL A 150 2.29 13.69 5.22
CA VAL A 150 1.74 14.74 4.36
C VAL A 150 0.21 14.66 4.27
N TYR A 151 -0.43 15.80 4.46
CA TYR A 151 -1.82 16.06 4.14
C TYR A 151 -1.86 16.93 2.88
N SER A 152 -2.48 16.47 1.81
CA SER A 152 -2.57 17.21 0.55
C SER A 152 -3.95 17.11 -0.07
N GLU A 153 -4.47 18.25 -0.54
CA GLU A 153 -5.70 18.29 -1.32
C GLU A 153 -5.48 18.01 -2.82
N LYS A 154 -4.24 17.92 -3.25
CA LYS A 154 -3.87 17.79 -4.66
C LYS A 154 -2.89 16.64 -4.86
N LYS A 155 -2.88 16.08 -6.08
CA LYS A 155 -1.84 15.13 -6.49
C LYS A 155 -0.46 15.80 -6.44
N PHE A 156 0.54 15.03 -6.04
CA PHE A 156 1.91 15.52 -5.89
C PHE A 156 2.95 14.48 -6.29
N LYS A 157 4.18 14.93 -6.44
CA LYS A 157 5.35 14.08 -6.67
C LYS A 157 6.13 13.94 -5.36
N LEU A 158 6.54 12.73 -5.04
CA LEU A 158 7.43 12.40 -3.93
C LEU A 158 8.70 11.78 -4.50
N SER A 159 9.78 12.55 -4.49
CA SER A 159 11.08 12.12 -4.99
C SER A 159 11.95 11.61 -3.84
N LEU A 160 12.37 10.34 -3.92
CA LEU A 160 13.31 9.72 -3.01
C LEU A 160 14.71 9.79 -3.61
N SER A 161 15.59 10.60 -3.00
CA SER A 161 16.91 10.94 -3.55
C SER A 161 18.02 10.58 -2.57
N GLY A 162 18.21 9.27 -2.35
CA GLY A 162 19.15 8.76 -1.35
C GLY A 162 18.61 8.94 0.08
N THR A 163 17.36 8.53 0.28
CA THR A 163 16.62 8.69 1.53
C THR A 163 16.71 7.40 2.35
N SER A 164 17.08 7.53 3.64
CA SER A 164 16.98 6.44 4.60
C SER A 164 16.21 6.92 5.84
N ILE A 165 15.01 6.39 6.04
CA ILE A 165 14.15 6.76 7.17
C ILE A 165 13.83 5.50 7.98
N HIS A 166 14.16 5.54 9.27
CA HIS A 166 13.61 4.63 10.27
C HIS A 166 12.72 5.43 11.23
N ASN A 167 11.47 4.97 11.40
CA ASN A 167 10.54 5.50 12.40
C ASN A 167 10.23 4.41 13.44
N PRO A 168 10.81 4.48 14.64
CA PRO A 168 10.64 3.41 15.65
C PRO A 168 9.21 3.31 16.21
N VAL A 169 8.36 4.33 16.00
CA VAL A 169 7.02 4.44 16.62
C VAL A 169 5.88 4.69 15.62
N GLY A 170 6.15 4.50 14.33
CA GLY A 170 5.14 4.74 13.29
C GLY A 170 5.63 4.44 11.88
N ALA A 171 4.84 4.83 10.89
CA ALA A 171 5.19 4.77 9.48
C ALA A 171 6.39 5.67 9.18
N ALA A 172 7.32 5.20 8.33
CA ALA A 172 8.41 6.04 7.81
C ALA A 172 7.86 7.13 6.87
N ILE A 173 6.92 6.74 5.98
CA ILE A 173 6.16 7.66 5.13
C ILE A 173 4.67 7.42 5.35
N ASN A 174 3.93 8.50 5.66
CA ASN A 174 2.49 8.48 5.92
C ASN A 174 1.79 9.54 5.07
N ILE A 175 1.06 9.11 4.05
CA ILE A 175 0.34 10.00 3.13
C ILE A 175 -1.15 9.97 3.48
N GLN A 176 -1.59 10.99 4.18
CA GLN A 176 -2.99 11.23 4.56
C GLN A 176 -3.66 12.11 3.49
N SER A 177 -3.77 11.54 2.28
CA SER A 177 -4.33 12.19 1.10
C SER A 177 -4.91 11.15 0.17
N SER A 178 -6.19 11.29 -0.17
CA SER A 178 -6.86 10.46 -1.17
C SER A 178 -6.49 10.80 -2.62
N LYS A 179 -5.41 11.58 -2.83
CA LYS A 179 -4.95 11.99 -4.16
C LYS A 179 -3.76 11.15 -4.61
N ARG A 180 -3.66 10.97 -5.93
CA ARG A 180 -2.56 10.23 -6.57
C ARG A 180 -1.21 10.81 -6.19
N VAL A 181 -0.28 9.93 -5.85
CA VAL A 181 1.10 10.25 -5.52
C VAL A 181 2.03 9.56 -6.50
N PHE A 182 2.86 10.36 -7.17
CA PHE A 182 3.94 9.86 -8.01
C PHE A 182 5.20 9.70 -7.17
N VAL A 183 5.54 8.47 -6.83
CA VAL A 183 6.76 8.14 -6.08
C VAL A 183 7.89 7.86 -7.05
N VAL A 184 8.90 8.72 -7.05
CA VAL A 184 10.03 8.65 -7.99
C VAL A 184 11.30 8.32 -7.22
N CYS A 185 11.88 7.15 -7.47
CA CYS A 185 13.22 6.82 -6.99
C CYS A 185 14.24 7.42 -7.94
N ALA A 186 14.99 8.43 -7.48
CA ALA A 186 15.94 9.16 -8.31
C ALA A 186 17.04 8.24 -8.85
N GLU A 187 17.47 8.48 -10.08
CA GLU A 187 18.49 7.68 -10.74
C GLU A 187 19.77 7.55 -9.91
N GLY A 188 20.32 6.35 -9.85
CA GLY A 188 21.57 6.06 -9.14
C GLY A 188 21.47 6.13 -7.62
N THR A 189 20.25 6.28 -7.06
CA THR A 189 20.05 6.34 -5.60
C THR A 189 19.52 5.03 -5.05
N THR A 190 19.88 4.77 -3.80
CA THR A 190 19.29 3.73 -2.96
C THR A 190 18.53 4.37 -1.84
N ASN A 191 17.26 3.96 -1.68
CA ASN A 191 16.35 4.49 -0.68
C ASN A 191 15.90 3.35 0.25
N THR A 192 15.82 3.63 1.55
CA THR A 192 15.47 2.62 2.56
C THR A 192 14.43 3.18 3.52
N LEU A 193 13.37 2.43 3.73
CA LEU A 193 12.32 2.77 4.69
C LEU A 193 12.14 1.62 5.66
N THR A 194 12.07 1.93 6.95
CA THR A 194 11.87 0.96 8.01
C THR A 194 10.97 1.57 9.08
N ASP A 195 9.98 0.84 9.53
CA ASP A 195 9.10 1.24 10.64
C ASP A 195 9.47 0.54 11.95
N GLY A 196 8.80 0.93 13.02
CA GLY A 196 8.88 0.28 14.33
C GLY A 196 7.94 -0.92 14.43
N THR A 197 8.11 -1.70 15.51
CA THR A 197 7.25 -2.85 15.82
C THR A 197 5.91 -2.46 16.47
N SER A 198 5.76 -1.20 16.85
CA SER A 198 4.54 -0.63 17.43
C SER A 198 4.35 0.80 16.93
N TYR A 199 3.06 1.22 16.81
CA TYR A 199 2.73 2.54 16.32
C TYR A 199 2.05 3.39 17.38
N THR A 200 2.44 4.67 17.45
CA THR A 200 1.65 5.71 18.09
C THR A 200 0.64 6.21 17.06
N LEU A 201 -0.61 5.76 17.22
CA LEU A 201 -1.67 6.08 16.27
C LEU A 201 -2.19 7.52 16.53
N THR A 202 -2.60 8.18 15.46
CA THR A 202 -3.34 9.44 15.49
C THR A 202 -4.83 9.11 15.30
N ASP A 203 -5.69 9.66 16.14
CA ASP A 203 -7.13 9.44 16.05
C ASP A 203 -7.66 9.84 14.66
N GLY A 204 -8.43 8.94 14.04
CA GLY A 204 -9.01 9.15 12.72
C GLY A 204 -8.07 8.89 11.55
N GLU A 205 -6.84 8.43 11.78
CA GLU A 205 -5.91 8.01 10.75
C GLU A 205 -5.73 6.50 10.72
N ASP A 206 -5.70 5.93 9.53
CA ASP A 206 -5.35 4.53 9.31
C ASP A 206 -3.88 4.43 8.89
N MET A 207 -3.02 4.04 9.82
CA MET A 207 -1.60 3.76 9.59
C MET A 207 -1.34 2.28 9.82
N LYS A 208 -1.07 1.52 8.77
CA LYS A 208 -0.89 0.06 8.87
C LYS A 208 0.34 -0.46 8.15
N SER A 209 1.24 0.42 7.71
CA SER A 209 2.46 0.03 7.00
C SER A 209 3.59 1.02 7.15
N CYS A 210 4.80 0.57 6.84
CA CYS A 210 6.00 1.41 6.79
C CYS A 210 5.86 2.57 5.79
N PHE A 211 5.29 2.29 4.60
CA PHE A 211 4.89 3.29 3.61
C PHE A 211 3.38 3.18 3.41
N PHE A 212 2.64 4.13 3.96
CA PHE A 212 1.18 4.19 3.90
C PHE A 212 0.68 5.33 3.02
N SER A 213 -0.38 5.09 2.26
CA SER A 213 -1.12 6.12 1.52
C SER A 213 -2.61 5.82 1.47
N GLU A 214 -3.44 6.82 1.73
CA GLU A 214 -4.89 6.75 1.48
C GLU A 214 -5.24 6.84 -0.02
N GLY A 215 -4.35 7.38 -0.84
CA GLY A 215 -4.53 7.52 -2.30
C GLY A 215 -3.59 6.62 -3.10
N GLN A 216 -3.77 6.62 -4.42
CA GLN A 216 -3.01 5.82 -5.35
C GLN A 216 -1.50 6.10 -5.25
N LEU A 217 -0.69 5.05 -5.28
CA LEU A 217 0.77 5.12 -5.35
C LEU A 217 1.26 4.68 -6.73
N ILE A 218 1.90 5.59 -7.46
CA ILE A 218 2.50 5.31 -8.77
C ILE A 218 4.01 5.37 -8.63
N PHE A 219 4.65 4.21 -8.60
CA PHE A 219 6.10 4.10 -8.48
C PHE A 219 6.79 4.16 -9.83
N SER A 220 7.86 4.95 -9.92
CA SER A 220 8.68 5.12 -11.12
C SER A 220 10.12 5.53 -10.78
N GLY A 221 10.92 5.79 -11.80
CA GLY A 221 12.34 6.13 -11.66
C GLY A 221 13.22 4.89 -11.68
N SER A 222 14.54 5.09 -11.82
CA SER A 222 15.53 4.03 -11.98
C SER A 222 16.40 3.79 -10.75
N GLY A 223 16.16 4.53 -9.67
CA GLY A 223 16.73 4.22 -8.35
C GLY A 223 16.06 3.02 -7.69
N SER A 224 16.60 2.55 -6.57
CA SER A 224 16.04 1.46 -5.79
C SER A 224 15.34 1.95 -4.52
N LEU A 225 14.31 1.20 -4.10
CA LEU A 225 13.59 1.39 -2.84
C LEU A 225 13.50 0.06 -2.11
N SER A 226 13.99 0.02 -0.86
CA SER A 226 13.84 -1.10 0.05
C SER A 226 12.92 -0.71 1.20
N VAL A 227 11.85 -1.49 1.44
CA VAL A 227 10.87 -1.21 2.50
C VAL A 227 10.73 -2.41 3.41
N THR A 228 10.96 -2.20 4.71
CA THR A 228 10.81 -3.22 5.74
C THR A 228 9.64 -2.88 6.65
N GLY A 229 8.63 -3.76 6.73
CA GLY A 229 7.44 -3.60 7.54
C GLY A 229 7.49 -4.40 8.84
N ASN A 230 7.88 -3.77 9.95
CA ASN A 230 8.02 -4.43 11.26
C ASN A 230 6.72 -4.43 12.08
N TYR A 231 5.74 -3.59 11.75
CA TYR A 231 4.45 -3.53 12.45
C TYR A 231 3.39 -4.43 11.79
N LYS A 232 3.10 -4.22 10.53
CA LYS A 232 2.14 -5.00 9.75
C LYS A 232 2.63 -5.19 8.32
N HIS A 233 2.26 -4.29 7.41
CA HIS A 233 2.61 -4.36 5.99
C HIS A 233 3.83 -3.48 5.69
N ALA A 234 4.52 -3.75 4.58
CA ALA A 234 5.60 -2.86 4.16
C ALA A 234 5.05 -1.64 3.39
N ILE A 235 4.27 -1.86 2.33
CA ILE A 235 3.68 -0.80 1.52
C ILE A 235 2.17 -1.00 1.44
N VAL A 236 1.39 0.06 1.72
CA VAL A 236 -0.07 0.04 1.62
C VAL A 236 -0.59 1.24 0.85
N SER A 237 -1.56 1.00 0.00
CA SER A 237 -2.45 2.02 -0.55
C SER A 237 -3.90 1.62 -0.31
N ASP A 238 -4.73 2.53 0.15
CA ASP A 238 -6.18 2.28 0.29
C ASP A 238 -6.93 2.34 -1.05
N GLU A 239 -6.22 2.63 -2.12
CA GLU A 239 -6.66 2.55 -3.51
C GLU A 239 -5.81 1.48 -4.23
N TYR A 240 -5.12 1.81 -5.31
CA TYR A 240 -4.23 0.90 -6.02
C TYR A 240 -2.77 1.34 -6.02
N ILE A 241 -1.89 0.38 -6.28
CA ILE A 241 -0.46 0.61 -6.50
C ILE A 241 -0.13 0.25 -7.94
N ARG A 242 0.59 1.15 -8.63
CA ARG A 242 1.14 0.90 -9.96
C ARG A 242 2.67 0.97 -9.94
N LEU A 243 3.31 -0.08 -10.43
CA LEU A 243 4.74 -0.10 -10.69
C LEU A 243 4.98 0.15 -12.17
N ARG A 244 5.69 1.22 -12.49
CA ARG A 244 6.07 1.58 -13.85
C ARG A 244 7.42 0.97 -14.23
N SER A 245 7.71 0.92 -15.51
CA SER A 245 9.00 0.42 -16.02
C SER A 245 10.19 1.20 -15.41
N GLY A 246 11.28 0.50 -15.15
CA GLY A 246 12.49 1.06 -14.52
C GLY A 246 12.48 1.08 -13.00
N CYS A 247 11.32 0.97 -12.35
CA CYS A 247 11.18 0.92 -10.90
C CYS A 247 11.81 -0.35 -10.32
N ASN A 248 12.53 -0.22 -9.20
CA ASN A 248 13.13 -1.34 -8.48
C ASN A 248 12.76 -1.26 -7.00
N ILE A 249 11.80 -2.11 -6.60
CA ILE A 249 11.30 -2.18 -5.23
C ILE A 249 11.66 -3.54 -4.62
N SER A 250 12.17 -3.51 -3.40
CA SER A 250 12.45 -4.70 -2.60
C SER A 250 11.73 -4.62 -1.26
N VAL A 251 11.10 -5.71 -0.85
CA VAL A 251 10.51 -5.87 0.48
C VAL A 251 11.21 -7.02 1.18
N PRO A 252 12.33 -6.76 1.90
CA PRO A 252 13.09 -7.80 2.59
C PRO A 252 12.27 -8.57 3.62
N SER A 253 11.35 -7.88 4.31
CA SER A 253 10.42 -8.50 5.25
C SER A 253 9.20 -7.64 5.50
N ALA A 254 8.09 -8.30 5.83
CA ALA A 254 6.88 -7.69 6.38
C ALA A 254 6.25 -8.67 7.38
N VAL A 255 5.61 -8.14 8.43
CA VAL A 255 4.91 -8.98 9.43
C VAL A 255 3.64 -9.59 8.80
N LYS A 256 3.02 -8.86 7.85
CA LYS A 256 1.89 -9.33 7.04
C LYS A 256 2.27 -9.31 5.56
N ASP A 257 1.62 -8.47 4.77
CA ASP A 257 1.86 -8.42 3.33
C ASP A 257 3.01 -7.47 2.99
N GLY A 258 3.83 -7.85 2.02
CA GLY A 258 4.83 -6.95 1.46
C GLY A 258 4.18 -5.75 0.80
N ILE A 259 3.17 -6.00 -0.03
CA ILE A 259 2.32 -4.98 -0.65
C ILE A 259 0.86 -5.33 -0.39
N HIS A 260 0.08 -4.35 0.05
CA HIS A 260 -1.35 -4.49 0.28
C HIS A 260 -2.11 -3.31 -0.34
N THR A 261 -3.20 -3.60 -1.04
CA THR A 261 -4.07 -2.57 -1.65
C THR A 261 -5.52 -2.96 -1.49
N ASN A 262 -6.41 -1.98 -1.43
CA ASN A 262 -7.84 -2.28 -1.44
C ASN A 262 -8.34 -2.61 -2.86
N ASP A 263 -7.73 -2.02 -3.91
CA ASP A 263 -8.20 -2.20 -5.29
C ASP A 263 -7.32 -3.17 -6.08
N ALA A 264 -6.10 -2.76 -6.45
CA ALA A 264 -5.25 -3.55 -7.34
C ALA A 264 -3.75 -3.24 -7.20
N VAL A 265 -2.93 -4.23 -7.57
CA VAL A 265 -1.51 -4.02 -7.89
C VAL A 265 -1.34 -4.16 -9.40
N ILE A 266 -0.89 -3.09 -10.06
CA ILE A 266 -0.70 -3.01 -11.51
C ILE A 266 0.80 -2.98 -11.79
N ILE A 267 1.32 -3.96 -12.51
CA ILE A 267 2.74 -4.05 -12.83
C ILE A 267 2.91 -3.79 -14.33
N GLY A 268 3.31 -2.56 -14.68
CA GLY A 268 3.64 -2.14 -16.04
C GLY A 268 5.10 -2.43 -16.42
N GLY A 269 5.90 -2.87 -15.46
CA GLY A 269 7.31 -3.19 -15.62
C GLY A 269 8.08 -3.00 -14.31
N GLY A 270 9.42 -2.95 -14.39
CA GLY A 270 10.28 -2.82 -13.22
C GLY A 270 10.61 -4.15 -12.54
N VAL A 271 11.15 -4.07 -11.32
CA VAL A 271 11.52 -5.23 -10.51
C VAL A 271 10.84 -5.11 -9.14
N LEU A 272 10.21 -6.18 -8.71
CA LEU A 272 9.63 -6.34 -7.38
C LEU A 272 10.17 -7.63 -6.77
N ASN A 273 10.87 -7.51 -5.62
CA ASN A 273 11.47 -8.63 -4.89
C ASN A 273 10.89 -8.72 -3.49
#